data_0fa68ad99bb692126fdadf6c1911a0d1
#
_entry.id   0fa68ad99bb692126fdadf6c1911a0d1
#
_cell.length_a   1.000
_cell.length_b   1.000
_cell.length_c   1.000
_cell.angle_alpha   90.00
_cell.angle_beta   90.00
_cell.angle_gamma   90.00
#
_symmetry.space_group_name_H-M   'P 1'
#
loop_
_entity.id
_entity.type
_entity.pdbx_description
1 polymer ?
#
loop_
_entity_poly.entity_id
_entity_poly.type
_entity_poly.pdbx_seq_one_letter_code
_entity_poly.pdbx_strand_id
1 'polypeptide(L)'
;MTIHPTALIDPDAIISDSAVIGPFSVIGKARIGDGTVVHAHCVVSDNVVVGENVEVFPGAYLGKEPKGTGATSRKVEFNHTLSIGSSCSIGPNTVIYYDVEIGSNTLIGDGASIREKCVIGERCIISRCVTINYSTRIGDGTKIMDNTHITGNAIIGKNVFISTMVGTTNDNVIRAGYGDHVVGPSIEDDAVIGVGASLLPAVVIGKGSMVAAGSVVTKDVRPGVVVAGVPARFVRQIEV
;
A
#
# COMPACT_ATOMS: atom_id res chain seq x y z
N MET A 1 -12.38 9.54 26.36
CA MET A 1 -11.46 8.39 26.15
C MET A 1 -12.01 7.15 26.79
N THR A 2 -12.17 6.07 26.03
CA THR A 2 -12.58 4.75 26.56
C THR A 2 -11.46 3.75 26.29
N ILE A 3 -10.73 3.38 27.33
CA ILE A 3 -9.63 2.39 27.22
C ILE A 3 -10.06 1.12 27.95
N HIS A 4 -10.03 -0.02 27.26
CA HIS A 4 -10.33 -1.30 27.89
C HIS A 4 -9.25 -1.64 28.95
N PRO A 5 -9.62 -2.19 30.13
CA PRO A 5 -8.66 -2.44 31.21
C PRO A 5 -7.51 -3.40 30.88
N THR A 6 -7.65 -4.23 29.83
CA THR A 6 -6.61 -5.16 29.37
C THR A 6 -5.73 -4.59 28.26
N ALA A 7 -5.95 -3.35 27.81
CA ALA A 7 -5.06 -2.70 26.88
C ALA A 7 -3.76 -2.26 27.57
N LEU A 8 -2.64 -2.41 26.90
CA LEU A 8 -1.33 -1.92 27.37
C LEU A 8 -1.03 -0.60 26.66
N ILE A 9 -0.96 0.47 27.45
CA ILE A 9 -0.74 1.84 26.93
C ILE A 9 0.58 2.37 27.48
N ASP A 10 1.46 2.82 26.60
CA ASP A 10 2.67 3.53 27.01
C ASP A 10 2.28 4.85 27.71
N PRO A 11 2.91 5.22 28.84
CA PRO A 11 2.57 6.43 29.57
C PRO A 11 2.80 7.72 28.78
N ASP A 12 3.64 7.69 27.74
CA ASP A 12 3.89 8.83 26.82
C ASP A 12 2.95 8.82 25.59
N ALA A 13 2.01 7.88 25.48
CA ALA A 13 1.01 7.88 24.43
C ALA A 13 0.08 9.09 24.53
N ILE A 14 -0.22 9.71 23.39
CA ILE A 14 -1.17 10.84 23.31
C ILE A 14 -2.45 10.32 22.64
N ILE A 15 -3.45 10.08 23.46
CA ILE A 15 -4.74 9.52 23.00
C ILE A 15 -5.83 10.55 23.26
N SER A 16 -6.60 10.89 22.22
CA SER A 16 -7.71 11.83 22.33
C SER A 16 -8.79 11.35 23.31
N ASP A 17 -9.47 12.31 23.97
CA ASP A 17 -10.57 12.04 24.91
C ASP A 17 -11.78 11.34 24.26
N SER A 18 -11.94 11.45 22.96
CA SER A 18 -13.01 10.80 22.21
C SER A 18 -12.62 9.44 21.60
N ALA A 19 -11.34 9.04 21.72
CA ALA A 19 -10.88 7.77 21.17
C ALA A 19 -11.30 6.55 22.01
N VAL A 20 -11.42 5.40 21.34
CA VAL A 20 -11.76 4.10 21.92
C VAL A 20 -10.63 3.11 21.68
N ILE A 21 -10.11 2.47 22.74
CA ILE A 21 -9.08 1.44 22.64
C ILE A 21 -9.64 0.11 23.17
N GLY A 22 -9.69 -0.88 22.30
CA GLY A 22 -10.23 -2.21 22.56
C GLY A 22 -9.31 -3.12 23.40
N PRO A 23 -9.82 -4.28 23.80
CA PRO A 23 -9.10 -5.21 24.69
C PRO A 23 -7.83 -5.77 24.04
N PHE A 24 -6.82 -6.03 24.87
CA PHE A 24 -5.55 -6.65 24.50
C PHE A 24 -4.77 -5.93 23.41
N SER A 25 -5.08 -4.65 23.16
CA SER A 25 -4.30 -3.82 22.24
C SER A 25 -3.09 -3.26 22.96
N VAL A 26 -2.01 -3.06 22.18
CA VAL A 26 -0.75 -2.49 22.67
C VAL A 26 -0.53 -1.17 21.93
N ILE A 27 -0.47 -0.07 22.68
CA ILE A 27 -0.24 1.27 22.14
C ILE A 27 1.08 1.79 22.73
N GLY A 28 2.07 1.95 21.87
CA GLY A 28 3.36 2.57 22.19
C GLY A 28 3.26 4.10 22.31
N LYS A 29 4.38 4.80 22.23
CA LYS A 29 4.45 6.28 22.22
C LYS A 29 3.86 6.84 20.91
N ALA A 30 2.58 6.62 20.72
CA ALA A 30 1.83 6.95 19.52
C ALA A 30 0.86 8.13 19.76
N ARG A 31 0.34 8.68 18.68
CA ARG A 31 -0.74 9.69 18.71
C ARG A 31 -1.99 9.10 18.08
N ILE A 32 -3.11 9.15 18.81
CA ILE A 32 -4.42 8.67 18.34
C ILE A 32 -5.38 9.86 18.35
N GLY A 33 -5.90 10.21 17.16
CA GLY A 33 -6.78 11.36 16.95
C GLY A 33 -8.22 11.16 17.44
N ASP A 34 -8.98 12.24 17.35
CA ASP A 34 -10.37 12.32 17.80
C ASP A 34 -11.27 11.29 17.08
N GLY A 35 -12.20 10.68 17.82
CA GLY A 35 -13.18 9.74 17.28
C GLY A 35 -12.60 8.44 16.73
N THR A 36 -11.29 8.23 16.86
CA THR A 36 -10.62 7.02 16.37
C THR A 36 -10.92 5.81 17.25
N VAL A 37 -11.21 4.67 16.61
CA VAL A 37 -11.50 3.39 17.25
C VAL A 37 -10.39 2.40 16.91
N VAL A 38 -9.68 1.93 17.92
CA VAL A 38 -8.71 0.83 17.82
C VAL A 38 -9.37 -0.40 18.45
N HIS A 39 -9.69 -1.40 17.63
CA HIS A 39 -10.35 -2.64 18.09
C HIS A 39 -9.37 -3.54 18.86
N ALA A 40 -9.84 -4.74 19.21
CA ALA A 40 -9.07 -5.70 19.99
C ALA A 40 -7.80 -6.21 19.31
N HIS A 41 -6.76 -6.53 20.09
CA HIS A 41 -5.53 -7.18 19.63
C HIS A 41 -4.72 -6.37 18.57
N CYS A 42 -4.91 -5.07 18.51
CA CYS A 42 -4.12 -4.22 17.63
C CYS A 42 -2.76 -3.86 18.28
N VAL A 43 -1.76 -3.66 17.45
CA VAL A 43 -0.47 -3.12 17.87
C VAL A 43 -0.25 -1.80 17.15
N VAL A 44 -0.06 -0.73 17.90
CA VAL A 44 0.33 0.59 17.41
C VAL A 44 1.68 0.93 18.04
N SER A 45 2.73 0.89 17.24
CA SER A 45 4.10 1.08 17.72
C SER A 45 4.42 2.55 18.01
N ASP A 46 5.60 2.81 18.54
CA ASP A 46 6.07 4.17 18.81
C ASP A 46 6.11 5.03 17.55
N ASN A 47 5.96 6.35 17.71
CA ASN A 47 5.99 7.34 16.63
C ASN A 47 4.96 7.10 15.50
N VAL A 48 3.94 6.31 15.75
CA VAL A 48 2.79 6.20 14.85
C VAL A 48 1.80 7.33 15.15
N VAL A 49 1.36 7.99 14.08
CA VAL A 49 0.32 9.03 14.14
C VAL A 49 -0.90 8.51 13.39
N VAL A 50 -2.01 8.36 14.11
CA VAL A 50 -3.31 8.01 13.56
C VAL A 50 -4.21 9.24 13.65
N GLY A 51 -4.76 9.65 12.51
CA GLY A 51 -5.63 10.82 12.39
C GLY A 51 -6.97 10.66 13.11
N GLU A 52 -7.90 11.54 12.80
CA GLU A 52 -9.24 11.56 13.38
C GLU A 52 -10.20 10.59 12.67
N ASN A 53 -11.17 10.04 13.40
CA ASN A 53 -12.22 9.17 12.87
C ASN A 53 -11.67 7.97 12.06
N VAL A 54 -10.52 7.44 12.47
CA VAL A 54 -9.93 6.23 11.88
C VAL A 54 -10.48 5.01 12.60
N GLU A 55 -10.79 3.96 11.85
CA GLU A 55 -11.17 2.66 12.41
C GLU A 55 -10.07 1.62 12.12
N VAL A 56 -9.46 1.09 13.19
CA VAL A 56 -8.39 0.08 13.13
C VAL A 56 -8.95 -1.25 13.62
N PHE A 57 -9.15 -2.18 12.70
CA PHE A 57 -9.80 -3.48 12.96
C PHE A 57 -8.87 -4.49 13.63
N PRO A 58 -9.43 -5.57 14.24
CA PRO A 58 -8.67 -6.49 15.09
C PRO A 58 -7.43 -7.11 14.43
N GLY A 59 -6.35 -7.20 15.18
CA GLY A 59 -5.10 -7.82 14.76
C GLY A 59 -4.23 -6.97 13.82
N ALA A 60 -4.61 -5.73 13.53
CA ALA A 60 -3.77 -4.84 12.73
C ALA A 60 -2.46 -4.49 13.46
N TYR A 61 -1.36 -4.43 12.73
CA TYR A 61 -0.05 -4.03 13.23
C TYR A 61 0.43 -2.77 12.51
N LEU A 62 0.46 -1.65 13.21
CA LEU A 62 0.87 -0.34 12.71
C LEU A 62 2.26 0.02 13.24
N GLY A 63 3.20 0.31 12.34
CA GLY A 63 4.58 0.62 12.67
C GLY A 63 5.45 -0.62 12.86
N LYS A 64 5.27 -1.66 12.02
CA LYS A 64 6.17 -2.81 12.03
C LYS A 64 7.57 -2.40 11.56
N GLU A 65 8.59 -2.74 12.32
CA GLU A 65 9.98 -2.49 11.95
C GLU A 65 10.40 -3.37 10.76
N PRO A 66 10.89 -2.78 9.66
CA PRO A 66 11.50 -3.56 8.60
C PRO A 66 12.83 -4.13 9.06
N LYS A 67 13.00 -5.44 8.94
CA LYS A 67 14.22 -6.11 9.36
C LYS A 67 14.86 -6.87 8.20
N GLY A 68 16.08 -6.50 7.87
CA GLY A 68 16.93 -7.27 6.97
C GLY A 68 17.53 -8.49 7.67
N THR A 69 17.84 -9.50 6.89
CA THR A 69 18.60 -10.66 7.32
C THR A 69 19.79 -10.86 6.37
N GLY A 70 20.71 -11.77 6.68
CA GLY A 70 21.82 -12.08 5.79
C GLY A 70 21.41 -12.61 4.40
N ALA A 71 20.13 -12.94 4.20
CA ALA A 71 19.58 -13.37 2.92
C ALA A 71 19.12 -12.20 2.04
N THR A 72 18.98 -10.99 2.60
CA THR A 72 18.59 -9.80 1.84
C THR A 72 19.81 -9.04 1.39
N SER A 73 19.95 -8.83 0.08
CA SER A 73 21.05 -8.05 -0.52
C SER A 73 20.85 -6.53 -0.34
N ARG A 74 19.60 -6.07 -0.21
CA ARG A 74 19.27 -4.66 -0.02
C ARG A 74 19.51 -4.23 1.43
N LYS A 75 20.25 -3.13 1.63
CA LYS A 75 20.30 -2.46 2.92
C LYS A 75 18.94 -1.88 3.24
N VAL A 76 18.41 -2.22 4.40
CA VAL A 76 17.11 -1.70 4.87
C VAL A 76 17.35 -0.42 5.66
N GLU A 77 16.94 0.71 5.10
CA GLU A 77 16.98 2.04 5.74
C GLU A 77 15.57 2.61 5.79
N PHE A 78 15.16 3.13 6.92
CA PHE A 78 13.81 3.68 7.12
C PHE A 78 13.79 4.68 8.27
N ASN A 79 12.79 5.54 8.29
CA ASN A 79 12.47 6.41 9.40
C ASN A 79 11.47 5.70 10.33
N HIS A 80 11.64 5.84 11.65
CA HIS A 80 10.70 5.26 12.61
C HIS A 80 9.45 6.15 12.76
N THR A 81 8.71 6.33 11.67
CA THR A 81 7.47 7.10 11.62
C THR A 81 6.44 6.38 10.75
N LEU A 82 5.18 6.47 11.13
CA LEU A 82 4.04 6.06 10.30
C LEU A 82 2.96 7.12 10.48
N SER A 83 2.42 7.63 9.39
CA SER A 83 1.31 8.59 9.41
C SER A 83 0.10 8.05 8.67
N ILE A 84 -1.04 8.03 9.33
CA ILE A 84 -2.34 7.64 8.76
C ILE A 84 -3.27 8.85 8.86
N GLY A 85 -3.76 9.32 7.72
CA GLY A 85 -4.69 10.44 7.62
C GLY A 85 -6.06 10.12 8.25
N SER A 86 -6.88 11.15 8.37
CA SER A 86 -8.20 11.03 9.00
C SER A 86 -9.20 10.24 8.14
N SER A 87 -10.22 9.68 8.78
CA SER A 87 -11.31 8.93 8.13
C SER A 87 -10.84 7.72 7.32
N CYS A 88 -9.76 7.08 7.74
CA CYS A 88 -9.27 5.84 7.15
C CYS A 88 -9.90 4.62 7.82
N SER A 89 -9.98 3.53 7.05
CA SER A 89 -10.37 2.20 7.55
C SER A 89 -9.21 1.24 7.35
N ILE A 90 -8.72 0.62 8.43
CA ILE A 90 -7.58 -0.31 8.41
C ILE A 90 -8.08 -1.70 8.79
N GLY A 91 -8.22 -2.57 7.81
CA GLY A 91 -8.81 -3.90 7.93
C GLY A 91 -8.06 -4.84 8.89
N PRO A 92 -8.73 -5.93 9.31
CA PRO A 92 -8.15 -6.90 10.24
C PRO A 92 -6.87 -7.54 9.69
N ASN A 93 -5.92 -7.79 10.60
CA ASN A 93 -4.62 -8.42 10.31
C ASN A 93 -3.77 -7.68 9.25
N THR A 94 -4.04 -6.42 9.01
CA THR A 94 -3.22 -5.57 8.16
C THR A 94 -1.87 -5.31 8.82
N VAL A 95 -0.79 -5.32 8.03
CA VAL A 95 0.56 -4.99 8.51
C VAL A 95 1.11 -3.79 7.76
N ILE A 96 1.28 -2.67 8.47
CA ILE A 96 1.87 -1.45 7.91
C ILE A 96 3.23 -1.22 8.59
N TYR A 97 4.26 -1.10 7.78
CA TYR A 97 5.61 -0.88 8.28
C TYR A 97 5.85 0.59 8.64
N TYR A 98 6.96 0.86 9.30
CA TYR A 98 7.47 2.21 9.45
C TYR A 98 7.84 2.84 8.10
N ASP A 99 8.01 4.16 8.11
CA ASP A 99 8.31 4.99 6.94
C ASP A 99 7.22 4.92 5.85
N VAL A 100 5.95 4.93 6.31
CA VAL A 100 4.76 4.90 5.44
C VAL A 100 3.88 6.12 5.73
N GLU A 101 3.36 6.72 4.67
CA GLU A 101 2.36 7.78 4.72
C GLU A 101 1.09 7.32 3.99
N ILE A 102 -0.07 7.48 4.65
CA ILE A 102 -1.39 7.16 4.09
C ILE A 102 -2.27 8.39 4.19
N GLY A 103 -2.77 8.84 3.04
CA GLY A 103 -3.68 9.98 2.94
C GLY A 103 -5.08 9.67 3.49
N SER A 104 -5.83 10.73 3.78
CA SER A 104 -7.16 10.64 4.39
C SER A 104 -8.18 9.92 3.51
N ASN A 105 -9.26 9.40 4.12
CA ASN A 105 -10.36 8.71 3.45
C ASN A 105 -9.93 7.45 2.67
N THR A 106 -8.83 6.83 3.05
CA THR A 106 -8.26 5.65 2.39
C THR A 106 -8.65 4.37 3.13
N LEU A 107 -9.01 3.34 2.36
CA LEU A 107 -9.32 2.01 2.86
C LEU A 107 -8.12 1.10 2.62
N ILE A 108 -7.64 0.46 3.69
CA ILE A 108 -6.67 -0.63 3.65
C ILE A 108 -7.39 -1.90 4.06
N GLY A 109 -7.52 -2.85 3.15
CA GLY A 109 -8.30 -4.07 3.30
C GLY A 109 -7.63 -5.14 4.16
N ASP A 110 -8.40 -6.14 4.49
CA ASP A 110 -8.02 -7.23 5.39
C ASP A 110 -6.74 -7.94 4.92
N GLY A 111 -5.79 -8.16 5.81
CA GLY A 111 -4.55 -8.87 5.51
C GLY A 111 -3.60 -8.16 4.54
N ALA A 112 -3.86 -6.91 4.19
CA ALA A 112 -2.94 -6.15 3.35
C ALA A 112 -1.58 -5.93 4.05
N SER A 113 -0.51 -5.85 3.27
CA SER A 113 0.84 -5.61 3.78
C SER A 113 1.52 -4.48 3.00
N ILE A 114 1.93 -3.41 3.72
CA ILE A 114 2.54 -2.22 3.12
C ILE A 114 3.92 -2.03 3.73
N ARG A 115 4.95 -2.12 2.89
CA ARG A 115 6.35 -2.01 3.30
C ARG A 115 6.81 -0.56 3.40
N GLU A 116 8.01 -0.41 3.91
CA GLU A 116 8.66 0.88 4.22
C GLU A 116 8.82 1.79 2.99
N LYS A 117 8.90 3.11 3.24
CA LYS A 117 9.07 4.18 2.25
C LYS A 117 7.93 4.28 1.23
N CYS A 118 6.73 3.80 1.59
CA CYS A 118 5.56 3.91 0.75
C CYS A 118 4.76 5.17 1.06
N VAL A 119 4.24 5.81 0.01
CA VAL A 119 3.32 6.93 0.10
C VAL A 119 2.05 6.58 -0.66
N ILE A 120 0.93 6.58 0.03
CA ILE A 120 -0.41 6.30 -0.52
C ILE A 120 -1.24 7.57 -0.38
N GLY A 121 -1.82 8.01 -1.47
CA GLY A 121 -2.64 9.22 -1.52
C GLY A 121 -3.97 9.11 -0.79
N GLU A 122 -4.79 10.13 -0.95
CA GLU A 122 -6.13 10.20 -0.38
C GLU A 122 -7.16 9.42 -1.22
N ARG A 123 -8.26 9.00 -0.56
CA ARG A 123 -9.40 8.33 -1.22
C ARG A 123 -9.00 7.09 -2.02
N CYS A 124 -7.94 6.41 -1.59
CA CYS A 124 -7.48 5.17 -2.19
C CYS A 124 -8.22 3.95 -1.63
N ILE A 125 -8.24 2.88 -2.42
CA ILE A 125 -8.63 1.54 -1.97
C ILE A 125 -7.45 0.62 -2.20
N ILE A 126 -6.86 0.13 -1.13
CA ILE A 126 -5.90 -0.97 -1.12
C ILE A 126 -6.65 -2.17 -0.56
N SER A 127 -7.10 -3.05 -1.43
CA SER A 127 -8.07 -4.09 -1.06
C SER A 127 -7.43 -5.27 -0.32
N ARG A 128 -8.19 -6.36 -0.14
CA ARG A 128 -7.78 -7.49 0.70
C ARG A 128 -6.55 -8.22 0.17
N CYS A 129 -5.63 -8.58 1.07
CA CYS A 129 -4.41 -9.34 0.74
C CYS A 129 -3.53 -8.68 -0.33
N VAL A 130 -3.68 -7.37 -0.53
CA VAL A 130 -2.78 -6.60 -1.40
C VAL A 130 -1.42 -6.48 -0.70
N THR A 131 -0.36 -6.72 -1.44
CA THR A 131 1.01 -6.53 -0.95
C THR A 131 1.68 -5.40 -1.71
N ILE A 132 2.17 -4.39 -0.99
CA ILE A 132 2.89 -3.24 -1.54
C ILE A 132 4.30 -3.24 -0.99
N ASN A 133 5.28 -3.40 -1.88
CA ASN A 133 6.68 -3.40 -1.52
C ASN A 133 7.23 -1.96 -1.40
N TYR A 134 8.42 -1.87 -0.84
CA TYR A 134 9.12 -0.65 -0.45
C TYR A 134 9.21 0.44 -1.54
N SER A 135 9.29 1.69 -1.11
CA SER A 135 9.51 2.86 -1.97
C SER A 135 8.46 3.03 -3.09
N THR A 136 7.25 2.53 -2.89
CA THR A 136 6.14 2.66 -3.85
C THR A 136 5.35 3.93 -3.58
N ARG A 137 4.97 4.63 -4.64
CA ARG A 137 4.11 5.82 -4.58
C ARG A 137 2.80 5.56 -5.30
N ILE A 138 1.68 5.89 -4.66
CA ILE A 138 0.32 5.69 -5.17
C ILE A 138 -0.44 7.01 -5.06
N GLY A 139 -0.92 7.52 -6.20
CA GLY A 139 -1.67 8.76 -6.29
C GLY A 139 -3.11 8.64 -5.80
N ASP A 140 -3.72 9.80 -5.55
CA ASP A 140 -5.07 9.92 -4.99
C ASP A 140 -6.13 9.18 -5.83
N GLY A 141 -7.15 8.65 -5.18
CA GLY A 141 -8.30 8.01 -5.83
C GLY A 141 -7.99 6.66 -6.49
N THR A 142 -6.77 6.17 -6.39
CA THR A 142 -6.36 4.90 -7.00
C THR A 142 -6.93 3.70 -6.24
N LYS A 143 -7.35 2.69 -6.98
CA LYS A 143 -7.96 1.47 -6.46
C LYS A 143 -7.16 0.25 -6.89
N ILE A 144 -6.63 -0.49 -5.92
CA ILE A 144 -5.88 -1.74 -6.12
C ILE A 144 -6.68 -2.86 -5.48
N MET A 145 -7.14 -3.79 -6.31
CA MET A 145 -8.07 -4.83 -5.90
C MET A 145 -7.35 -6.07 -5.36
N ASP A 146 -8.14 -6.97 -4.80
CA ASP A 146 -7.72 -8.13 -3.99
C ASP A 146 -6.58 -8.96 -4.60
N ASN A 147 -5.67 -9.44 -3.75
CA ASN A 147 -4.57 -10.34 -4.08
C ASN A 147 -3.59 -9.79 -5.14
N THR A 148 -3.55 -8.49 -5.31
CA THR A 148 -2.60 -7.83 -6.22
C THR A 148 -1.26 -7.60 -5.52
N HIS A 149 -0.18 -7.83 -6.26
CA HIS A 149 1.18 -7.57 -5.81
C HIS A 149 1.77 -6.35 -6.51
N ILE A 150 2.13 -5.33 -5.74
CA ILE A 150 2.87 -4.16 -6.20
C ILE A 150 4.32 -4.27 -5.72
N THR A 151 5.22 -4.39 -6.66
CA THR A 151 6.66 -4.51 -6.41
C THR A 151 7.28 -3.20 -5.92
N GLY A 152 8.46 -3.25 -5.34
CA GLY A 152 9.17 -2.06 -4.88
C GLY A 152 9.55 -1.08 -6.00
N ASN A 153 9.66 0.20 -5.65
CA ASN A 153 9.95 1.32 -6.56
C ASN A 153 8.93 1.52 -7.69
N ALA A 154 7.70 1.04 -7.54
CA ALA A 154 6.62 1.33 -8.46
C ALA A 154 6.07 2.76 -8.27
N ILE A 155 5.67 3.39 -9.36
CA ILE A 155 5.01 4.69 -9.35
C ILE A 155 3.63 4.52 -9.97
N ILE A 156 2.58 4.79 -9.21
CA ILE A 156 1.19 4.66 -9.65
C ILE A 156 0.53 6.03 -9.53
N GLY A 157 0.00 6.52 -10.63
CA GLY A 157 -0.67 7.82 -10.73
C GLY A 157 -2.00 7.89 -9.99
N LYS A 158 -2.76 8.94 -10.28
CA LYS A 158 -4.08 9.20 -9.71
C LYS A 158 -5.18 8.46 -10.47
N ASN A 159 -6.25 8.09 -9.76
CA ASN A 159 -7.45 7.46 -10.31
C ASN A 159 -7.16 6.17 -11.11
N VAL A 160 -6.04 5.52 -10.86
CA VAL A 160 -5.70 4.25 -11.51
C VAL A 160 -6.58 3.14 -10.96
N PHE A 161 -7.06 2.26 -11.83
CA PHE A 161 -7.75 1.04 -11.42
C PHE A 161 -6.89 -0.18 -11.73
N ILE A 162 -6.46 -0.89 -10.69
CA ILE A 162 -5.73 -2.17 -10.82
C ILE A 162 -6.64 -3.28 -10.32
N SER A 163 -7.03 -4.17 -11.21
CA SER A 163 -7.93 -5.27 -10.91
C SER A 163 -7.26 -6.35 -10.04
N THR A 164 -8.01 -7.39 -9.71
CA THR A 164 -7.55 -8.48 -8.83
C THR A 164 -6.42 -9.29 -9.46
N MET A 165 -5.53 -9.85 -8.60
CA MET A 165 -4.45 -10.76 -9.00
C MET A 165 -3.48 -10.19 -10.05
N VAL A 166 -3.33 -8.88 -10.13
CA VAL A 166 -2.29 -8.25 -10.96
C VAL A 166 -0.94 -8.43 -10.30
N GLY A 167 0.07 -8.82 -11.07
CA GLY A 167 1.45 -8.95 -10.62
C GLY A 167 2.36 -7.91 -11.27
N THR A 168 3.19 -7.24 -10.47
CA THR A 168 4.22 -6.35 -10.98
C THR A 168 5.61 -6.85 -10.57
N THR A 169 6.63 -6.56 -11.36
CA THR A 169 8.01 -6.95 -11.08
C THR A 169 8.96 -5.77 -11.25
N ASN A 170 10.12 -5.82 -10.60
CA ASN A 170 11.09 -4.72 -10.63
C ASN A 170 12.53 -5.15 -10.91
N ASP A 171 12.76 -6.42 -11.25
CA ASP A 171 14.08 -6.99 -11.48
C ASP A 171 14.13 -7.82 -12.77
N ASN A 172 14.94 -7.36 -13.72
CA ASN A 172 15.21 -8.06 -14.97
C ASN A 172 16.51 -8.89 -14.94
N VAL A 173 17.33 -8.79 -13.90
CA VAL A 173 18.69 -9.28 -13.88
C VAL A 173 18.92 -10.33 -12.79
N ILE A 174 17.94 -11.18 -12.57
CA ILE A 174 17.91 -12.19 -11.49
C ILE A 174 19.20 -13.03 -11.40
N ARG A 175 19.83 -13.35 -12.54
CA ARG A 175 21.05 -14.17 -12.58
C ARG A 175 22.32 -13.42 -12.21
N ALA A 176 22.34 -12.10 -12.30
CA ALA A 176 23.46 -11.25 -11.93
C ALA A 176 23.42 -10.79 -10.46
N GLY A 177 22.45 -11.27 -9.71
CA GLY A 177 22.10 -10.75 -8.38
C GLY A 177 21.21 -9.51 -8.48
N TYR A 178 20.63 -9.13 -7.36
CA TYR A 178 19.83 -7.89 -7.28
C TYR A 178 20.80 -6.71 -7.42
N GLY A 179 20.83 -6.11 -8.62
CA GLY A 179 21.64 -4.94 -8.89
C GLY A 179 21.13 -3.70 -8.17
N ASP A 180 21.92 -2.65 -8.16
CA ASP A 180 21.58 -1.35 -7.54
C ASP A 180 20.43 -0.61 -8.28
N HIS A 181 20.01 -1.10 -9.45
CA HIS A 181 19.00 -0.50 -10.31
C HIS A 181 17.74 -1.37 -10.41
N VAL A 182 17.01 -1.42 -9.30
CA VAL A 182 15.70 -2.10 -9.25
C VAL A 182 14.62 -1.08 -9.55
N VAL A 183 13.96 -1.19 -10.69
CA VAL A 183 12.94 -0.22 -11.17
C VAL A 183 11.61 -0.93 -11.34
N GLY A 184 10.60 -0.51 -10.58
CA GLY A 184 9.22 -0.95 -10.75
C GLY A 184 8.55 -0.33 -11.99
N PRO A 185 7.37 -0.79 -12.37
CA PRO A 185 6.59 -0.16 -13.42
C PRO A 185 6.11 1.24 -13.01
N SER A 186 5.91 2.09 -14.01
CA SER A 186 5.22 3.37 -13.85
C SER A 186 3.84 3.28 -14.51
N ILE A 187 2.79 3.54 -13.76
CA ILE A 187 1.40 3.54 -14.25
C ILE A 187 0.89 4.97 -14.13
N GLU A 188 0.63 5.60 -15.26
CA GLU A 188 0.18 6.99 -15.29
C GLU A 188 -1.31 7.11 -14.92
N ASP A 189 -1.76 8.35 -14.69
CA ASP A 189 -3.11 8.67 -14.25
C ASP A 189 -4.20 8.03 -15.12
N ASP A 190 -5.32 7.70 -14.51
CA ASP A 190 -6.54 7.21 -15.17
C ASP A 190 -6.35 5.87 -15.93
N ALA A 191 -5.21 5.20 -15.78
CA ALA A 191 -4.97 3.90 -16.44
C ALA A 191 -5.74 2.76 -15.77
N VAL A 192 -6.07 1.74 -16.56
CA VAL A 192 -6.82 0.56 -16.11
C VAL A 192 -6.02 -0.71 -16.39
N ILE A 193 -5.80 -1.52 -15.35
CA ILE A 193 -5.08 -2.80 -15.46
C ILE A 193 -6.06 -3.93 -15.18
N GLY A 194 -6.31 -4.76 -16.18
CA GLY A 194 -7.23 -5.88 -16.12
C GLY A 194 -6.75 -7.03 -15.24
N VAL A 195 -7.69 -7.85 -14.77
CA VAL A 195 -7.45 -8.98 -13.86
C VAL A 195 -6.33 -9.90 -14.34
N GLY A 196 -5.42 -10.29 -13.43
CA GLY A 196 -4.35 -11.25 -13.72
C GLY A 196 -3.28 -10.77 -14.71
N ALA A 197 -3.25 -9.47 -15.05
CA ALA A 197 -2.18 -8.94 -15.90
C ALA A 197 -0.84 -8.94 -15.17
N SER A 198 0.25 -9.09 -15.93
CA SER A 198 1.63 -9.01 -15.43
C SER A 198 2.35 -7.84 -16.07
N LEU A 199 2.95 -6.97 -15.24
CA LEU A 199 3.73 -5.83 -15.68
C LEU A 199 5.22 -6.09 -15.40
N LEU A 200 6.04 -6.08 -16.45
CA LEU A 200 7.48 -6.29 -16.31
C LEU A 200 8.19 -5.05 -15.77
N PRO A 201 9.44 -5.20 -15.29
CA PRO A 201 10.19 -4.09 -14.71
C PRO A 201 10.32 -2.90 -15.67
N ALA A 202 10.26 -1.69 -15.10
CA ALA A 202 10.46 -0.41 -15.77
C ALA A 202 9.50 -0.08 -16.92
N VAL A 203 8.45 -0.88 -17.18
CA VAL A 203 7.46 -0.53 -18.20
C VAL A 203 6.65 0.70 -17.77
N VAL A 204 6.31 1.54 -18.74
CA VAL A 204 5.42 2.69 -18.55
C VAL A 204 4.04 2.36 -19.14
N ILE A 205 3.00 2.49 -18.32
CA ILE A 205 1.61 2.38 -18.74
C ILE A 205 1.06 3.80 -18.89
N GLY A 206 0.88 4.25 -20.12
CA GLY A 206 0.52 5.63 -20.42
C GLY A 206 -0.88 6.02 -19.91
N LYS A 207 -1.05 7.33 -19.69
CA LYS A 207 -2.28 7.91 -19.12
C LYS A 207 -3.54 7.45 -19.85
N GLY A 208 -4.56 7.07 -19.07
CA GLY A 208 -5.87 6.65 -19.58
C GLY A 208 -5.82 5.42 -20.48
N SER A 209 -4.73 4.65 -20.49
CA SER A 209 -4.65 3.42 -21.27
C SER A 209 -5.26 2.23 -20.53
N MET A 210 -5.52 1.15 -21.25
CA MET A 210 -6.10 -0.08 -20.70
C MET A 210 -5.23 -1.29 -21.06
N VAL A 211 -4.83 -2.04 -20.05
CA VAL A 211 -4.23 -3.36 -20.19
C VAL A 211 -5.34 -4.39 -20.00
N ALA A 212 -5.61 -5.19 -21.00
CA ALA A 212 -6.66 -6.23 -20.94
C ALA A 212 -6.29 -7.34 -19.95
N ALA A 213 -7.30 -8.06 -19.47
CA ALA A 213 -7.14 -9.17 -18.52
C ALA A 213 -6.16 -10.24 -19.06
N GLY A 214 -5.34 -10.80 -18.15
CA GLY A 214 -4.37 -11.85 -18.45
C GLY A 214 -3.21 -11.45 -19.37
N SER A 215 -3.03 -10.16 -19.62
CA SER A 215 -1.96 -9.68 -20.52
C SER A 215 -0.60 -9.64 -19.82
N VAL A 216 0.48 -9.85 -20.58
CA VAL A 216 1.87 -9.66 -20.12
C VAL A 216 2.47 -8.46 -20.82
N VAL A 217 2.63 -7.36 -20.09
CA VAL A 217 3.19 -6.11 -20.62
C VAL A 217 4.71 -6.15 -20.52
N THR A 218 5.36 -6.21 -21.68
CA THR A 218 6.82 -6.32 -21.82
C THR A 218 7.48 -5.05 -22.38
N LYS A 219 6.69 -4.06 -22.78
CA LYS A 219 7.12 -2.78 -23.36
C LYS A 219 6.13 -1.69 -22.95
N ASP A 220 6.56 -0.45 -23.05
CA ASP A 220 5.73 0.71 -22.75
C ASP A 220 4.43 0.72 -23.56
N VAL A 221 3.37 1.16 -22.90
CA VAL A 221 2.03 1.33 -23.46
C VAL A 221 1.77 2.83 -23.64
N ARG A 222 1.45 3.25 -24.86
CA ARG A 222 1.13 4.65 -25.16
C ARG A 222 -0.14 5.09 -24.43
N PRO A 223 -0.29 6.39 -24.14
CA PRO A 223 -1.53 6.92 -23.57
C PRO A 223 -2.76 6.64 -24.45
N GLY A 224 -3.90 6.42 -23.80
CA GLY A 224 -5.21 6.31 -24.46
C GLY A 224 -5.39 5.09 -25.36
N VAL A 225 -4.62 4.03 -25.19
CA VAL A 225 -4.77 2.81 -25.99
C VAL A 225 -5.17 1.60 -25.18
N VAL A 226 -5.76 0.60 -25.84
CA VAL A 226 -5.96 -0.73 -25.30
C VAL A 226 -4.86 -1.64 -25.81
N VAL A 227 -4.22 -2.40 -24.90
CA VAL A 227 -3.29 -3.49 -25.23
C VAL A 227 -3.79 -4.81 -24.69
N ALA A 228 -3.50 -5.92 -25.36
CA ALA A 228 -3.91 -7.25 -24.95
C ALA A 228 -2.92 -8.34 -25.39
N GLY A 229 -2.90 -9.46 -24.67
CA GLY A 229 -2.20 -10.69 -25.06
C GLY A 229 -0.87 -10.93 -24.33
N VAL A 230 -0.19 -12.03 -24.71
CA VAL A 230 1.09 -12.50 -24.17
C VAL A 230 2.06 -12.72 -25.33
N PRO A 231 3.00 -11.80 -25.57
CA PRO A 231 3.14 -10.48 -24.94
C PRO A 231 2.04 -9.51 -25.42
N ALA A 232 1.74 -8.50 -24.60
CA ALA A 232 0.71 -7.49 -24.90
C ALA A 232 1.05 -6.72 -26.18
N ARG A 233 0.04 -6.50 -27.02
CA ARG A 233 0.12 -5.75 -28.29
C ARG A 233 -1.03 -4.77 -28.37
N PHE A 234 -0.84 -3.71 -29.14
CA PHE A 234 -1.86 -2.72 -29.44
C PHE A 234 -3.11 -3.39 -30.03
N VAL A 235 -4.27 -3.04 -29.54
CA VAL A 235 -5.58 -3.51 -30.04
C VAL A 235 -6.32 -2.37 -30.72
N ARG A 236 -6.53 -1.25 -30.00
CA ARG A 236 -7.26 -0.09 -30.51
C ARG A 236 -6.97 1.17 -29.70
N GLN A 237 -7.33 2.32 -30.24
CA GLN A 237 -7.41 3.57 -29.50
C GLN A 237 -8.65 3.57 -28.59
N ILE A 238 -8.58 4.23 -27.45
CA ILE A 238 -9.75 4.52 -26.61
C ILE A 238 -10.39 5.78 -27.18
N GLU A 239 -11.62 5.68 -27.61
CA GLU A 239 -12.43 6.83 -28.01
C GLU A 239 -12.92 7.53 -26.72
N VAL A 240 -12.67 8.82 -26.60
CA VAL A 240 -13.09 9.69 -25.48
C VAL A 240 -14.44 10.30 -25.79
#